data_28c112fd53554c402fe028d63e6feb13
#
_entry.id   28c112fd53554c402fe028d63e6feb13
#
_cell.length_a   1.000
_cell.length_b   1.000
_cell.length_c   1.000
_cell.angle_alpha   90.00
_cell.angle_beta   90.00
_cell.angle_gamma   90.00
#
_symmetry.space_group_name_H-M   'P 1'
#
loop_
_entity.id
_entity.type
_entity.pdbx_description
1 polymer ?
#
loop_
_entity_poly.entity_id
_entity_poly.type
_entity_poly.pdbx_seq_one_letter_code
_entity_poly.pdbx_strand_id
1 'polypeptide(L)'
;MKEKIGFIGLGNMGKPMAMNLARAGMDITVYDLNPDTMHDLVALGAKTASSTAEIGEKCDIVELVVMNDRQVEEVISGRGQGDGLLAGMKPGGLIIIHSTVSPVTCQRMAAACAERQVGVIDAAVSGAEARSVDGTLTLMVGGDAAQVERARPIFSIVGEEVFHMGAVGMGQAAKLCNNLMSLINMKVVEEGLALARAAGIDEDQMIEIAKVSTGDSWALR
;
A
#
# COMPACT_ATOMS: atom_id res chain seq x y z
N MET A 1 -3.31 -7.70 24.62
CA MET A 1 -2.07 -8.24 24.03
C MET A 1 -1.73 -7.33 22.87
N LYS A 2 -0.44 -7.13 22.53
CA LYS A 2 -0.01 -6.35 21.37
C LYS A 2 -0.30 -7.18 20.12
N GLU A 3 -0.92 -6.58 19.09
CA GLU A 3 -1.20 -7.23 17.80
C GLU A 3 0.10 -7.69 17.14
N LYS A 4 0.10 -8.87 16.54
CA LYS A 4 1.21 -9.41 15.74
C LYS A 4 0.96 -9.05 14.28
N ILE A 5 1.92 -8.38 13.68
CA ILE A 5 1.80 -7.85 12.33
C ILE A 5 2.53 -8.77 11.35
N GLY A 6 1.82 -9.23 10.32
CA GLY A 6 2.42 -9.85 9.15
C GLY A 6 2.65 -8.82 8.06
N PHE A 7 3.74 -8.91 7.32
CA PHE A 7 3.97 -8.05 6.16
C PHE A 7 4.43 -8.88 4.97
N ILE A 8 3.69 -8.80 3.86
CA ILE A 8 3.92 -9.57 2.65
C ILE A 8 4.18 -8.64 1.47
N GLY A 9 5.32 -8.86 0.80
CA GLY A 9 5.76 -8.06 -0.32
C GLY A 9 6.71 -6.94 0.12
N LEU A 10 8.01 -7.15 -0.13
CA LEU A 10 9.12 -6.30 0.32
C LEU A 10 9.83 -5.63 -0.88
N GLY A 11 9.04 -5.19 -1.87
CA GLY A 11 9.52 -4.35 -2.96
C GLY A 11 9.77 -2.90 -2.52
N ASN A 12 9.93 -1.98 -3.51
CA ASN A 12 10.30 -0.57 -3.29
C ASN A 12 9.37 0.17 -2.30
N MET A 13 8.10 -0.17 -2.27
CA MET A 13 7.13 0.43 -1.35
C MET A 13 7.02 -0.34 -0.03
N GLY A 14 6.93 -1.67 -0.10
CA GLY A 14 6.64 -2.49 1.07
C GLY A 14 7.82 -2.61 2.04
N LYS A 15 9.05 -2.74 1.54
CA LYS A 15 10.24 -2.86 2.40
C LYS A 15 10.42 -1.66 3.32
N PRO A 16 10.38 -0.39 2.85
CA PRO A 16 10.46 0.77 3.73
C PRO A 16 9.31 0.84 4.75
N MET A 17 8.07 0.53 4.35
CA MET A 17 6.93 0.47 5.27
C MET A 17 7.17 -0.54 6.40
N ALA A 18 7.58 -1.77 6.06
CA ALA A 18 7.90 -2.81 7.03
C ALA A 18 9.07 -2.41 7.95
N MET A 19 10.09 -1.73 7.42
CA MET A 19 11.21 -1.20 8.22
C MET A 19 10.75 -0.14 9.23
N ASN A 20 9.83 0.75 8.85
CA ASN A 20 9.27 1.75 9.77
C ASN A 20 8.50 1.07 10.92
N LEU A 21 7.71 0.03 10.63
CA LEU A 21 7.01 -0.75 11.66
C LEU A 21 8.00 -1.46 12.61
N ALA A 22 9.06 -2.07 12.06
CA ALA A 22 10.09 -2.72 12.86
C ALA A 22 10.82 -1.71 13.77
N ARG A 23 11.22 -0.54 13.24
CA ARG A 23 11.87 0.54 14.01
C ARG A 23 10.96 1.11 15.10
N ALA A 24 9.65 1.14 14.88
CA ALA A 24 8.66 1.53 15.88
C ALA A 24 8.43 0.44 16.96
N GLY A 25 9.15 -0.69 16.88
CA GLY A 25 9.06 -1.78 17.85
C GLY A 25 7.76 -2.59 17.78
N MET A 26 7.15 -2.67 16.59
CA MET A 26 6.02 -3.58 16.35
C MET A 26 6.52 -5.02 16.31
N ASP A 27 5.69 -5.98 16.75
CA ASP A 27 5.99 -7.42 16.61
C ASP A 27 5.65 -7.85 15.17
N ILE A 28 6.65 -7.74 14.29
CA ILE A 28 6.48 -7.93 12.85
C ILE A 28 7.09 -9.26 12.37
N THR A 29 6.35 -9.99 11.54
CA THR A 29 6.82 -11.16 10.79
C THR A 29 6.69 -10.88 9.30
N VAL A 30 7.75 -11.07 8.53
CA VAL A 30 7.82 -10.68 7.12
C VAL A 30 7.95 -11.88 6.20
N TYR A 31 7.42 -11.73 4.99
CA TYR A 31 7.56 -12.71 3.91
C TYR A 31 7.66 -12.04 2.55
N ASP A 32 8.58 -12.52 1.74
CA ASP A 32 8.69 -12.21 0.31
C ASP A 32 9.17 -13.44 -0.45
N LEU A 33 8.86 -13.51 -1.74
CA LEU A 33 9.36 -14.57 -2.62
C LEU A 33 10.88 -14.51 -2.81
N ASN A 34 11.46 -13.30 -2.72
CA ASN A 34 12.91 -13.10 -2.71
C ASN A 34 13.41 -12.99 -1.25
N PRO A 35 14.09 -14.03 -0.71
CA PRO A 35 14.54 -14.03 0.68
C PRO A 35 15.56 -12.92 1.01
N ASP A 36 16.31 -12.42 0.03
CA ASP A 36 17.32 -11.38 0.24
C ASP A 36 16.71 -10.05 0.70
N THR A 37 15.44 -9.79 0.34
CA THR A 37 14.73 -8.56 0.75
C THR A 37 14.46 -8.51 2.25
N MET A 38 14.47 -9.65 2.94
CA MET A 38 14.17 -9.77 4.38
C MET A 38 15.37 -9.47 5.29
N HIS A 39 16.61 -9.50 4.78
CA HIS A 39 17.83 -9.43 5.62
C HIS A 39 17.87 -8.18 6.51
N ASP A 40 17.60 -7.01 5.96
CA ASP A 40 17.62 -5.74 6.72
C ASP A 40 16.54 -5.69 7.80
N LEU A 41 15.40 -6.32 7.55
CA LEU A 41 14.29 -6.41 8.49
C LEU A 41 14.61 -7.33 9.66
N VAL A 42 15.28 -8.45 9.40
CA VAL A 42 15.80 -9.36 10.46
C VAL A 42 16.81 -8.62 11.34
N ALA A 43 17.68 -7.79 10.77
CA ALA A 43 18.62 -6.96 11.54
C ALA A 43 17.91 -5.95 12.45
N LEU A 44 16.68 -5.54 12.11
CA LEU A 44 15.81 -4.70 12.95
C LEU A 44 14.95 -5.50 13.94
N GLY A 45 15.12 -6.83 14.02
CA GLY A 45 14.39 -7.70 14.94
C GLY A 45 13.09 -8.28 14.39
N ALA A 46 12.78 -8.11 13.11
CA ALA A 46 11.66 -8.77 12.48
C ALA A 46 11.87 -10.29 12.40
N LYS A 47 10.78 -11.04 12.52
CA LYS A 47 10.75 -12.49 12.28
C LYS A 47 10.50 -12.74 10.79
N THR A 48 10.87 -13.92 10.32
CA THR A 48 10.56 -14.36 8.96
C THR A 48 9.56 -15.51 8.96
N ALA A 49 8.84 -15.65 7.86
CA ALA A 49 8.02 -16.81 7.56
C ALA A 49 8.49 -17.46 6.25
N SER A 50 8.16 -18.73 6.06
CA SER A 50 8.50 -19.52 4.88
C SER A 50 7.37 -19.56 3.84
N SER A 51 6.16 -19.11 4.22
CA SER A 51 4.98 -19.09 3.36
C SER A 51 3.96 -18.05 3.81
N THR A 52 3.01 -17.74 2.92
CA THR A 52 1.88 -16.87 3.25
C THR A 52 0.95 -17.51 4.29
N ALA A 53 0.74 -18.82 4.24
CA ALA A 53 -0.05 -19.54 5.24
C ALA A 53 0.57 -19.43 6.63
N GLU A 54 1.89 -19.53 6.76
CA GLU A 54 2.61 -19.35 8.02
C GLU A 54 2.45 -17.92 8.59
N ILE A 55 2.44 -16.89 7.72
CA ILE A 55 2.09 -15.52 8.15
C ILE A 55 0.68 -15.51 8.75
N GLY A 56 -0.30 -16.13 8.08
CA GLY A 56 -1.66 -16.21 8.55
C GLY A 56 -1.80 -16.90 9.93
N GLU A 57 -1.04 -17.95 10.18
CA GLU A 57 -1.04 -18.67 11.47
C GLU A 57 -0.47 -17.84 12.62
N LYS A 58 0.55 -17.01 12.33
CA LYS A 58 1.33 -16.30 13.34
C LYS A 58 0.84 -14.88 13.63
N CYS A 59 0.12 -14.25 12.71
CA CYS A 59 -0.21 -12.84 12.76
C CYS A 59 -1.70 -12.57 12.89
N ASP A 60 -2.03 -11.47 13.55
CA ASP A 60 -3.41 -11.02 13.79
C ASP A 60 -3.85 -10.02 12.69
N ILE A 61 -2.92 -9.18 12.23
CA ILE A 61 -3.12 -8.22 11.13
C ILE A 61 -2.04 -8.48 10.08
N VAL A 62 -2.41 -8.52 8.80
CA VAL A 62 -1.46 -8.75 7.71
C VAL A 62 -1.56 -7.64 6.66
N GLU A 63 -0.43 -6.98 6.41
CA GLU A 63 -0.26 -5.98 5.37
C GLU A 63 0.25 -6.62 4.09
N LEU A 64 -0.33 -6.22 2.96
CA LEU A 64 -0.07 -6.81 1.66
C LEU A 64 0.31 -5.73 0.64
N VAL A 65 1.54 -5.80 0.13
CA VAL A 65 2.11 -4.88 -0.87
C VAL A 65 2.71 -5.67 -2.03
N VAL A 66 1.87 -6.09 -2.97
CA VAL A 66 2.28 -6.87 -4.16
C VAL A 66 1.91 -6.15 -5.44
N MET A 67 2.30 -6.67 -6.60
CA MET A 67 2.31 -5.94 -7.87
C MET A 67 0.95 -5.77 -8.55
N ASN A 68 0.02 -6.72 -8.37
CA ASN A 68 -1.23 -6.74 -9.15
C ASN A 68 -2.34 -7.58 -8.49
N ASP A 69 -3.55 -7.50 -9.07
CA ASP A 69 -4.75 -8.20 -8.63
C ASP A 69 -4.53 -9.70 -8.45
N ARG A 70 -3.91 -10.35 -9.45
CA ARG A 70 -3.65 -11.79 -9.41
C ARG A 70 -2.78 -12.18 -8.22
N GLN A 71 -1.74 -11.40 -7.92
CA GLN A 71 -0.89 -11.67 -6.77
C GLN A 71 -1.62 -11.46 -5.45
N VAL A 72 -2.49 -10.46 -5.35
CA VAL A 72 -3.36 -10.28 -4.15
C VAL A 72 -4.23 -11.53 -3.94
N GLU A 73 -4.87 -12.02 -4.99
CA GLU A 73 -5.70 -13.22 -4.92
C GLU A 73 -4.88 -14.48 -4.56
N GLU A 74 -3.73 -14.67 -5.18
CA GLU A 74 -2.84 -15.81 -4.92
C GLU A 74 -2.31 -15.79 -3.48
N VAL A 75 -1.95 -14.62 -2.95
CA VAL A 75 -1.48 -14.49 -1.57
C VAL A 75 -2.59 -14.76 -0.57
N ILE A 76 -3.78 -14.23 -0.79
CA ILE A 76 -4.91 -14.38 0.15
C ILE A 76 -5.49 -15.80 0.08
N SER A 77 -5.82 -16.27 -1.12
CA SER A 77 -6.58 -17.52 -1.32
C SER A 77 -5.69 -18.74 -1.56
N GLY A 78 -4.43 -18.53 -1.93
CA GLY A 78 -3.52 -19.60 -2.37
C GLY A 78 -3.72 -19.96 -3.85
N ARG A 79 -2.87 -20.86 -4.33
CA ARG A 79 -2.92 -21.37 -5.71
C ARG A 79 -3.76 -22.65 -5.88
N GLY A 80 -4.76 -22.80 -5.00
CA GLY A 80 -5.66 -23.96 -5.04
C GLY A 80 -5.19 -25.17 -4.21
N GLN A 81 -4.12 -25.01 -3.40
CA GLN A 81 -3.56 -26.08 -2.55
C GLN A 81 -3.68 -25.77 -1.03
N GLY A 82 -4.47 -24.74 -0.66
CA GLY A 82 -4.60 -24.32 0.74
C GLY A 82 -3.35 -23.66 1.32
N ASP A 83 -2.51 -23.12 0.45
CA ASP A 83 -1.23 -22.48 0.77
C ASP A 83 -1.33 -20.95 0.91
N GLY A 84 -2.52 -20.37 0.82
CA GLY A 84 -2.77 -18.95 0.96
C GLY A 84 -2.84 -18.48 2.41
N LEU A 85 -2.76 -17.18 2.59
CA LEU A 85 -2.86 -16.49 3.87
C LEU A 85 -4.10 -16.89 4.65
N LEU A 86 -5.25 -16.95 3.97
CA LEU A 86 -6.55 -17.28 4.56
C LEU A 86 -6.60 -18.70 5.15
N ALA A 87 -5.78 -19.64 4.66
CA ALA A 87 -5.72 -20.99 5.20
C ALA A 87 -5.19 -21.02 6.66
N GLY A 88 -4.22 -20.13 6.96
CA GLY A 88 -3.62 -20.00 8.29
C GLY A 88 -4.33 -19.01 9.22
N MET A 89 -5.07 -18.05 8.70
CA MET A 89 -5.66 -16.98 9.49
C MET A 89 -6.79 -17.48 10.40
N LYS A 90 -6.79 -16.94 11.62
CA LYS A 90 -7.82 -17.22 12.63
C LYS A 90 -9.01 -16.26 12.47
N PRO A 91 -10.21 -16.66 12.93
CA PRO A 91 -11.34 -15.76 13.07
C PRO A 91 -10.96 -14.49 13.85
N GLY A 92 -11.39 -13.33 13.37
CA GLY A 92 -11.02 -12.03 13.91
C GLY A 92 -9.72 -11.44 13.33
N GLY A 93 -9.02 -12.16 12.45
CA GLY A 93 -7.87 -11.62 11.70
C GLY A 93 -8.26 -10.48 10.77
N LEU A 94 -7.29 -9.65 10.39
CA LEU A 94 -7.47 -8.52 9.48
C LEU A 94 -6.42 -8.55 8.38
N ILE A 95 -6.83 -8.38 7.13
CA ILE A 95 -5.95 -8.20 5.96
C ILE A 95 -6.07 -6.76 5.49
N ILE A 96 -4.92 -6.11 5.26
CA ILE A 96 -4.81 -4.75 4.75
C ILE A 96 -4.16 -4.78 3.37
N ILE A 97 -4.88 -4.39 2.34
CA ILE A 97 -4.40 -4.40 0.94
C ILE A 97 -3.90 -3.00 0.59
N HIS A 98 -2.57 -2.80 0.57
CA HIS A 98 -1.94 -1.55 0.14
C HIS A 98 -1.66 -1.52 -1.37
N SER A 99 -1.57 -2.68 -2.00
CA SER A 99 -1.38 -2.81 -3.46
C SER A 99 -2.41 -1.99 -4.22
N THR A 100 -2.00 -1.30 -5.28
CA THR A 100 -2.95 -0.62 -6.18
C THR A 100 -3.58 -1.66 -7.10
N VAL A 101 -4.82 -2.01 -6.85
CA VAL A 101 -5.59 -3.03 -7.56
C VAL A 101 -7.02 -2.57 -7.84
N SER A 102 -7.79 -3.37 -8.56
CA SER A 102 -9.20 -3.08 -8.82
C SER A 102 -10.01 -3.04 -7.50
N PRO A 103 -10.89 -2.05 -7.30
CA PRO A 103 -11.84 -2.05 -6.20
C PRO A 103 -12.65 -3.36 -6.12
N VAL A 104 -12.99 -3.94 -7.26
CA VAL A 104 -13.74 -5.21 -7.35
C VAL A 104 -12.92 -6.39 -6.79
N THR A 105 -11.60 -6.38 -6.97
CA THR A 105 -10.72 -7.40 -6.38
C THR A 105 -10.75 -7.32 -4.85
N CYS A 106 -10.66 -6.13 -4.26
CA CYS A 106 -10.76 -5.95 -2.82
C CYS A 106 -12.13 -6.42 -2.29
N GLN A 107 -13.22 -6.07 -2.95
CA GLN A 107 -14.57 -6.52 -2.58
C GLN A 107 -14.72 -8.04 -2.65
N ARG A 108 -14.20 -8.68 -3.70
CA ARG A 108 -14.22 -10.13 -3.85
C ARG A 108 -13.40 -10.83 -2.76
N MET A 109 -12.20 -10.32 -2.43
CA MET A 109 -11.39 -10.86 -1.35
C MET A 109 -12.05 -10.66 0.00
N ALA A 110 -12.70 -9.52 0.24
CA ALA A 110 -13.45 -9.29 1.47
C ALA A 110 -14.60 -10.29 1.64
N ALA A 111 -15.35 -10.57 0.57
CA ALA A 111 -16.43 -11.57 0.60
C ALA A 111 -15.89 -12.98 0.92
N ALA A 112 -14.81 -13.40 0.27
CA ALA A 112 -14.19 -14.71 0.52
C ALA A 112 -13.63 -14.83 1.95
N CYS A 113 -13.02 -13.78 2.48
CA CYS A 113 -12.46 -13.76 3.83
C CYS A 113 -13.54 -13.73 4.92
N ALA A 114 -14.69 -13.10 4.64
CA ALA A 114 -15.81 -13.01 5.59
C ALA A 114 -16.37 -14.40 5.96
N GLU A 115 -16.34 -15.38 5.04
CA GLU A 115 -16.73 -16.77 5.31
C GLU A 115 -15.88 -17.42 6.42
N ARG A 116 -14.65 -16.93 6.62
CA ARG A 116 -13.71 -17.35 7.65
C ARG A 116 -13.65 -16.36 8.83
N GLN A 117 -14.54 -15.38 8.89
CA GLN A 117 -14.55 -14.31 9.91
C GLN A 117 -13.24 -13.50 9.93
N VAL A 118 -12.59 -13.33 8.77
CA VAL A 118 -11.40 -12.51 8.56
C VAL A 118 -11.83 -11.22 7.88
N GLY A 119 -11.44 -10.07 8.45
CA GLY A 119 -11.70 -8.77 7.90
C GLY A 119 -10.76 -8.44 6.74
N VAL A 120 -11.23 -7.60 5.84
CA VAL A 120 -10.39 -7.03 4.77
C VAL A 120 -10.67 -5.54 4.67
N ILE A 121 -9.62 -4.73 4.64
CA ILE A 121 -9.67 -3.32 4.26
C ILE A 121 -8.67 -3.06 3.13
N ASP A 122 -8.98 -2.14 2.25
CA ASP A 122 -8.03 -1.62 1.28
C ASP A 122 -7.47 -0.29 1.77
N ALA A 123 -6.16 -0.12 1.70
CA ALA A 123 -5.45 1.05 2.21
C ALA A 123 -4.39 1.48 1.19
N ALA A 124 -4.85 1.94 0.03
CA ALA A 124 -3.98 2.36 -1.05
C ALA A 124 -3.11 3.56 -0.64
N VAL A 125 -1.83 3.53 -1.02
CA VAL A 125 -0.84 4.51 -0.61
C VAL A 125 -0.45 5.47 -1.74
N SER A 126 -0.10 6.71 -1.38
CA SER A 126 0.44 7.71 -2.29
C SER A 126 1.60 8.47 -1.64
N GLY A 127 2.63 8.81 -2.44
CA GLY A 127 3.82 9.54 -1.98
C GLY A 127 5.13 8.99 -2.54
N ALA A 128 5.08 7.96 -3.39
CA ALA A 128 6.23 7.27 -3.97
C ALA A 128 7.18 6.69 -2.89
N GLU A 129 8.35 6.22 -3.31
CA GLU A 129 9.32 5.55 -2.43
C GLU A 129 9.85 6.50 -1.34
N ALA A 130 10.10 7.76 -1.66
CA ALA A 130 10.63 8.73 -0.70
C ALA A 130 9.73 8.86 0.54
N ARG A 131 8.42 9.06 0.34
CA ARG A 131 7.48 9.16 1.46
C ARG A 131 7.23 7.82 2.16
N SER A 132 7.45 6.70 1.48
CA SER A 132 7.43 5.38 2.11
C SER A 132 8.61 5.21 3.09
N VAL A 133 9.81 5.67 2.71
CA VAL A 133 11.00 5.67 3.57
C VAL A 133 10.80 6.56 4.80
N ASP A 134 10.24 7.75 4.59
CA ASP A 134 10.03 8.75 5.65
C ASP A 134 8.84 8.42 6.58
N GLY A 135 7.99 7.45 6.22
CA GLY A 135 6.77 7.13 6.97
C GLY A 135 5.69 8.23 6.84
N THR A 136 5.69 8.98 5.75
CA THR A 136 4.79 10.12 5.52
C THR A 136 3.82 9.90 4.36
N LEU A 137 3.48 8.63 4.06
CA LEU A 137 2.53 8.29 3.00
C LEU A 137 1.15 8.89 3.27
N THR A 138 0.41 9.17 2.20
CA THR A 138 -1.02 9.40 2.24
C THR A 138 -1.74 8.07 2.02
N LEU A 139 -2.60 7.66 2.94
CA LEU A 139 -3.40 6.44 2.86
C LEU A 139 -4.86 6.77 2.52
N MET A 140 -5.39 6.10 1.51
CA MET A 140 -6.79 6.11 1.12
C MET A 140 -7.38 4.77 1.51
N VAL A 141 -8.24 4.76 2.55
CA VAL A 141 -8.66 3.53 3.23
C VAL A 141 -10.15 3.27 2.97
N GLY A 142 -10.47 2.07 2.47
CA GLY A 142 -11.83 1.57 2.36
C GLY A 142 -12.04 0.36 3.28
N GLY A 143 -13.17 0.31 3.99
CA GLY A 143 -13.48 -0.81 4.86
C GLY A 143 -14.42 -0.45 6.02
N ASP A 144 -14.70 -1.44 6.86
CA ASP A 144 -15.46 -1.24 8.09
C ASP A 144 -14.72 -0.30 9.06
N ALA A 145 -15.45 0.65 9.64
CA ALA A 145 -14.86 1.71 10.48
C ALA A 145 -14.12 1.15 11.71
N ALA A 146 -14.62 0.08 12.32
CA ALA A 146 -13.96 -0.53 13.48
C ALA A 146 -12.64 -1.21 13.08
N GLN A 147 -12.60 -1.82 11.89
CA GLN A 147 -11.37 -2.42 11.35
C GLN A 147 -10.34 -1.34 10.97
N VAL A 148 -10.78 -0.23 10.39
CA VAL A 148 -9.93 0.93 10.07
C VAL A 148 -9.33 1.51 11.36
N GLU A 149 -10.12 1.69 12.42
CA GLU A 149 -9.60 2.16 13.71
C GLU A 149 -8.62 1.16 14.35
N ARG A 150 -8.87 -0.14 14.22
CA ARG A 150 -7.93 -1.19 14.68
C ARG A 150 -6.57 -1.10 13.96
N ALA A 151 -6.56 -0.74 12.69
CA ALA A 151 -5.35 -0.57 11.89
C ALA A 151 -4.66 0.80 12.09
N ARG A 152 -5.30 1.77 12.72
CA ARG A 152 -4.78 3.13 12.89
C ARG A 152 -3.38 3.21 13.52
N PRO A 153 -3.01 2.41 14.54
CA PRO A 153 -1.65 2.40 15.06
C PRO A 153 -0.57 2.03 14.02
N ILE A 154 -0.93 1.19 13.04
CA ILE A 154 -0.05 0.83 11.91
C ILE A 154 0.03 2.01 10.95
N PHE A 155 -1.11 2.56 10.56
CA PHE A 155 -1.18 3.68 9.62
C PHE A 155 -0.41 4.91 10.10
N SER A 156 -0.44 5.22 11.40
CA SER A 156 0.30 6.35 11.97
C SER A 156 1.82 6.19 11.96
N ILE A 157 2.35 5.00 11.67
CA ILE A 157 3.78 4.73 11.52
C ILE A 157 4.22 4.85 10.06
N VAL A 158 3.37 4.41 9.12
CA VAL A 158 3.72 4.37 7.71
C VAL A 158 3.23 5.59 6.92
N GLY A 159 2.33 6.39 7.50
CA GLY A 159 1.74 7.55 6.84
C GLY A 159 1.46 8.73 7.75
N GLU A 160 1.36 9.90 7.15
CA GLU A 160 1.03 11.17 7.79
C GLU A 160 -0.46 11.47 7.71
N GLU A 161 -1.08 11.15 6.56
CA GLU A 161 -2.48 11.45 6.28
C GLU A 161 -3.26 10.15 6.01
N VAL A 162 -4.37 9.96 6.72
CA VAL A 162 -5.22 8.77 6.61
C VAL A 162 -6.66 9.18 6.35
N PHE A 163 -7.17 8.89 5.15
CA PHE A 163 -8.53 9.21 4.72
C PHE A 163 -9.38 7.93 4.68
N HIS A 164 -10.40 7.83 5.53
CA HIS A 164 -11.40 6.76 5.44
C HIS A 164 -12.44 7.12 4.37
N MET A 165 -12.41 6.40 3.26
CA MET A 165 -13.18 6.68 2.04
C MET A 165 -14.56 5.99 2.00
N GLY A 166 -14.89 5.17 2.99
CA GLY A 166 -16.13 4.41 3.05
C GLY A 166 -15.92 2.89 2.99
N ALA A 167 -16.81 2.16 2.31
CA ALA A 167 -16.78 0.70 2.22
C ALA A 167 -15.51 0.16 1.51
N VAL A 168 -15.28 -1.16 1.62
CA VAL A 168 -14.18 -1.86 0.94
C VAL A 168 -14.21 -1.57 -0.57
N GLY A 169 -13.04 -1.24 -1.12
CA GLY A 169 -12.81 -0.82 -2.49
C GLY A 169 -12.82 0.70 -2.69
N MET A 170 -13.33 1.50 -1.73
CA MET A 170 -13.37 2.96 -1.88
C MET A 170 -12.01 3.61 -1.75
N GLY A 171 -11.09 3.05 -1.00
CA GLY A 171 -9.68 3.47 -0.96
C GLY A 171 -9.02 3.29 -2.33
N GLN A 172 -9.22 2.14 -2.96
CA GLN A 172 -8.72 1.88 -4.32
C GLN A 172 -9.38 2.82 -5.36
N ALA A 173 -10.68 3.05 -5.26
CA ALA A 173 -11.36 3.99 -6.15
C ALA A 173 -10.77 5.41 -6.03
N ALA A 174 -10.54 5.89 -4.81
CA ALA A 174 -9.87 7.16 -4.55
C ALA A 174 -8.45 7.19 -5.13
N LYS A 175 -7.69 6.09 -4.96
CA LYS A 175 -6.34 5.96 -5.53
C LYS A 175 -6.36 6.02 -7.05
N LEU A 176 -7.30 5.36 -7.72
CA LEU A 176 -7.43 5.42 -9.18
C LEU A 176 -7.77 6.82 -9.66
N CYS A 177 -8.66 7.55 -8.97
CA CYS A 177 -8.95 8.95 -9.26
C CYS A 177 -7.71 9.83 -9.09
N ASN A 178 -6.98 9.67 -7.99
CA ASN A 178 -5.72 10.40 -7.76
C ASN A 178 -4.68 10.10 -8.85
N ASN A 179 -4.51 8.82 -9.22
CA ASN A 179 -3.56 8.43 -10.26
C ASN A 179 -3.94 9.00 -11.62
N LEU A 180 -5.23 9.00 -11.97
CA LEU A 180 -5.72 9.63 -13.20
C LEU A 180 -5.30 11.10 -13.26
N MET A 181 -5.57 11.87 -12.20
CA MET A 181 -5.19 13.29 -12.12
C MET A 181 -3.67 13.47 -12.21
N SER A 182 -2.91 12.68 -11.47
CA SER A 182 -1.45 12.76 -11.46
C SER A 182 -0.83 12.47 -12.83
N LEU A 183 -1.25 11.38 -13.49
CA LEU A 183 -0.71 10.99 -14.80
C LEU A 183 -1.09 11.98 -15.91
N ILE A 184 -2.32 12.52 -15.87
CA ILE A 184 -2.73 13.55 -16.83
C ILE A 184 -1.93 14.84 -16.60
N ASN A 185 -1.72 15.25 -15.34
CA ASN A 185 -0.90 16.42 -15.03
C ASN A 185 0.54 16.27 -15.54
N MET A 186 1.16 15.10 -15.37
CA MET A 186 2.48 14.81 -15.92
C MET A 186 2.49 14.99 -17.45
N LYS A 187 1.45 14.47 -18.14
CA LYS A 187 1.36 14.60 -19.59
C LYS A 187 1.14 16.05 -20.05
N VAL A 188 0.29 16.79 -19.35
CA VAL A 188 0.04 18.21 -19.64
C VAL A 188 1.31 19.05 -19.47
N VAL A 189 2.10 18.79 -18.44
CA VAL A 189 3.39 19.46 -18.21
C VAL A 189 4.37 19.17 -19.36
N GLU A 190 4.51 17.89 -19.76
CA GLU A 190 5.36 17.48 -20.89
C GLU A 190 4.98 18.21 -22.18
N GLU A 191 3.69 18.26 -22.52
CA GLU A 191 3.18 18.94 -23.72
C GLU A 191 3.37 20.46 -23.63
N GLY A 192 3.15 21.06 -22.46
CA GLY A 192 3.37 22.51 -22.23
C GLY A 192 4.82 22.91 -22.41
N LEU A 193 5.76 22.11 -21.85
CA LEU A 193 7.21 22.34 -22.02
C LEU A 193 7.65 22.12 -23.48
N ALA A 194 7.08 21.14 -24.18
CA ALA A 194 7.34 20.93 -25.59
C ALA A 194 6.90 22.14 -26.43
N LEU A 195 5.74 22.72 -26.14
CA LEU A 195 5.24 23.93 -26.79
C LEU A 195 6.15 25.14 -26.48
N ALA A 196 6.60 25.32 -25.25
CA ALA A 196 7.53 26.38 -24.85
C ALA A 196 8.83 26.29 -25.64
N ARG A 197 9.44 25.10 -25.72
CA ARG A 197 10.65 24.88 -26.55
C ARG A 197 10.42 25.21 -28.01
N ALA A 198 9.29 24.83 -28.61
CA ALA A 198 8.95 25.12 -29.99
C ALA A 198 8.79 26.65 -30.24
N ALA A 199 8.35 27.39 -29.22
CA ALA A 199 8.25 28.87 -29.26
C ALA A 199 9.56 29.59 -28.96
N GLY A 200 10.64 28.86 -28.66
CA GLY A 200 11.96 29.45 -28.32
C GLY A 200 12.05 29.93 -26.87
N ILE A 201 11.16 29.49 -25.99
CA ILE A 201 11.21 29.81 -24.56
C ILE A 201 12.12 28.78 -23.87
N ASP A 202 12.97 29.27 -22.99
CA ASP A 202 13.81 28.42 -22.14
C ASP A 202 12.94 27.57 -21.19
N GLU A 203 13.26 26.28 -21.07
CA GLU A 203 12.46 25.32 -20.33
C GLU A 203 12.44 25.61 -18.82
N ASP A 204 13.61 25.95 -18.25
CA ASP A 204 13.71 26.25 -16.81
C ASP A 204 12.93 27.53 -16.49
N GLN A 205 13.01 28.55 -17.38
CA GLN A 205 12.21 29.77 -17.23
C GLN A 205 10.71 29.47 -17.30
N MET A 206 10.27 28.56 -18.18
CA MET A 206 8.85 28.17 -18.29
C MET A 206 8.38 27.43 -17.06
N ILE A 207 9.21 26.55 -16.48
CA ILE A 207 8.93 25.85 -15.22
C ILE A 207 8.74 26.85 -14.07
N GLU A 208 9.64 27.84 -13.93
CA GLU A 208 9.53 28.86 -12.89
C GLU A 208 8.28 29.72 -13.04
N ILE A 209 7.90 30.08 -14.27
CA ILE A 209 6.63 30.78 -14.54
C ILE A 209 5.43 29.91 -14.14
N ALA A 210 5.43 28.64 -14.53
CA ALA A 210 4.31 27.74 -14.26
C ALA A 210 4.10 27.53 -12.77
N LYS A 211 5.17 27.36 -11.98
CA LYS A 211 5.13 27.17 -10.53
C LYS A 211 4.45 28.30 -9.75
N VAL A 212 4.43 29.52 -10.28
CA VAL A 212 3.85 30.72 -9.65
C VAL A 212 2.59 31.20 -10.37
N SER A 213 2.09 30.43 -11.32
CA SER A 213 0.93 30.74 -12.15
C SER A 213 -0.11 29.63 -12.10
N THR A 214 -1.19 29.74 -12.87
CA THR A 214 -2.30 28.78 -12.91
C THR A 214 -1.92 27.41 -13.53
N GLY A 215 -0.74 27.27 -14.10
CA GLY A 215 -0.20 26.02 -14.65
C GLY A 215 0.50 25.14 -13.60
N ASP A 216 0.57 25.56 -12.33
CA ASP A 216 1.23 24.79 -11.29
C ASP A 216 0.54 23.43 -11.04
N SER A 217 1.37 22.43 -10.81
CA SER A 217 0.93 21.08 -10.39
C SER A 217 2.07 20.37 -9.68
N TRP A 218 1.74 19.30 -8.94
CA TRP A 218 2.77 18.44 -8.32
C TRP A 218 3.79 17.90 -9.34
N ALA A 219 3.37 17.70 -10.59
CA ALA A 219 4.25 17.20 -11.66
C ALA A 219 5.36 18.19 -12.07
N LEU A 220 5.28 19.47 -11.68
CA LEU A 220 6.29 20.51 -11.92
C LEU A 220 7.30 20.62 -10.76
N ARG A 221 7.09 19.95 -9.66
CA ARG A 221 7.85 20.02 -8.41
C ARG A 221 8.66 18.78 -8.16
#